data_4e7e4332befa682b928fc7c9a482a0b2
#
_entry.id   4e7e4332befa682b928fc7c9a482a0b2
#
_cell.length_a   1.000
_cell.length_b   1.000
_cell.length_c   1.000
_cell.angle_alpha   90.00
_cell.angle_beta   90.00
_cell.angle_gamma   90.00
#
_symmetry.space_group_name_H-M   'P 1'
#
loop_
_entity.id
_entity.type
_entity.pdbx_description
1 polymer ?
#
loop_
_entity_poly.entity_id
_entity_poly.type
_entity_poly.pdbx_seq_one_letter_code
_entity_poly.pdbx_strand_id
1 'polypeptide(L)'
;MIVRKNAILIFKKRNKEEVLNSMKITLDKQMIENLKLTPEENLVILSYKEKKLKITKGTVEREESFKNIDGTIEFIKNSQVNWEKNSNYLTPKLNIPLGIGNEWKLTKEDRGIEVELQEDTLIIRRKENMLEYVKDKDGKEISTILLESKIIEGKKFFIKRNGKVFTIKVGKGGIGKSFITTQLATGLAELAKINNQDIKILVITSDPQNDILGMCFKDGEIPPYKGGLKAWVSKGNGDIVKLRENVDFIPLEEATFSTTFIKRLPEFFKKMRMKYDYILIDSMPMMAIDKHFHHNSDKVILPINGDKFTVNGAIKVIQEIGIDKVFAVVFNKFENTTGQKNYYEQMKKNIEGTNVLLPKPIKNLVHIYKLNESGKTIWDSKKKIDEGFEYLNKNLDETRESFIEIIVKMIQETYDSPTLFDEQGGINE
;
A
#
# COMPACT_ATOMS: atom_id res chain seq x y z
N MET A 1 24.98 -16.88 6.24
CA MET A 1 25.35 -15.45 6.48
C MET A 1 24.97 -14.64 5.26
N ILE A 2 24.33 -13.48 5.44
CA ILE A 2 23.93 -12.59 4.33
C ILE A 2 24.85 -11.38 4.31
N VAL A 3 25.45 -11.09 3.15
CA VAL A 3 26.31 -9.92 2.91
C VAL A 3 25.65 -9.02 1.87
N ARG A 4 25.53 -7.73 2.16
CA ARG A 4 24.97 -6.72 1.24
C ARG A 4 26.08 -6.02 0.49
N LYS A 5 25.98 -5.95 -0.83
CA LYS A 5 26.98 -5.37 -1.72
C LYS A 5 26.33 -4.58 -2.85
N ASN A 6 27.20 -3.84 -3.55
CA ASN A 6 26.81 -3.21 -4.82
C ASN A 6 27.44 -3.98 -5.99
N ALA A 7 26.64 -4.26 -7.01
CA ALA A 7 27.14 -4.74 -8.28
C ALA A 7 27.94 -3.64 -9.00
N ILE A 8 28.97 -4.03 -9.76
CA ILE A 8 29.72 -3.12 -10.64
C ILE A 8 29.01 -3.12 -11.99
N LEU A 9 28.39 -2.00 -12.35
CA LEU A 9 27.65 -1.82 -13.58
C LEU A 9 28.40 -0.89 -14.52
N ILE A 10 28.54 -1.28 -15.78
CA ILE A 10 29.13 -0.46 -16.85
C ILE A 10 28.04 -0.23 -17.90
N PHE A 11 27.72 1.04 -18.15
CA PHE A 11 26.75 1.46 -19.14
C PHE A 11 27.48 2.02 -20.38
N LYS A 12 26.89 1.81 -21.56
CA LYS A 12 27.31 2.44 -22.82
C LYS A 12 26.12 3.19 -23.42
N LYS A 13 26.40 4.31 -24.07
CA LYS A 13 25.39 5.05 -24.85
C LYS A 13 25.14 4.33 -26.19
N ARG A 14 23.90 3.97 -26.44
CA ARG A 14 23.39 3.51 -27.75
C ARG A 14 22.19 4.37 -28.12
N ASN A 15 22.19 5.00 -29.30
CA ASN A 15 21.08 5.85 -29.79
C ASN A 15 20.57 6.87 -28.73
N LYS A 16 21.49 7.56 -28.04
CA LYS A 16 21.21 8.52 -26.94
C LYS A 16 20.71 7.90 -25.63
N GLU A 17 20.44 6.61 -25.55
CA GLU A 17 20.06 5.91 -24.32
C GLU A 17 21.25 5.21 -23.68
N GLU A 18 21.27 5.19 -22.35
CA GLU A 18 22.27 4.43 -21.58
C GLU A 18 21.80 2.99 -21.43
N VAL A 19 22.55 2.04 -21.96
CA VAL A 19 22.25 0.61 -21.91
C VAL A 19 23.32 -0.10 -21.07
N LEU A 20 22.88 -1.00 -20.17
CA LEU A 20 23.80 -1.84 -19.40
C LEU A 20 24.64 -2.70 -20.33
N ASN A 21 25.97 -2.54 -20.26
CA ASN A 21 26.94 -3.22 -21.11
C ASN A 21 27.71 -4.33 -20.42
N SER A 22 27.91 -4.22 -19.11
CA SER A 22 28.60 -5.24 -18.31
C SER A 22 28.14 -5.16 -16.86
N MET A 23 28.04 -6.32 -16.22
CA MET A 23 27.77 -6.46 -14.79
C MET A 23 28.81 -7.38 -14.18
N LYS A 24 29.43 -6.95 -13.08
CA LYS A 24 30.41 -7.73 -12.32
C LYS A 24 30.08 -7.69 -10.84
N ILE A 25 30.50 -8.74 -10.14
CA ILE A 25 30.41 -8.81 -8.68
C ILE A 25 31.82 -9.06 -8.14
N THR A 26 32.24 -8.26 -7.16
CA THR A 26 33.50 -8.53 -6.43
C THR A 26 33.23 -9.57 -5.35
N LEU A 27 34.01 -10.64 -5.35
CA LEU A 27 33.95 -11.66 -4.31
C LEU A 27 34.93 -11.25 -3.20
N ASP A 28 34.48 -11.23 -1.95
CA ASP A 28 35.36 -10.99 -0.80
C ASP A 28 36.00 -12.28 -0.32
N LYS A 29 36.90 -12.15 0.69
CA LYS A 29 37.65 -13.27 1.24
C LYS A 29 36.73 -14.41 1.71
N GLN A 30 35.63 -14.09 2.41
CA GLN A 30 34.70 -15.10 2.92
C GLN A 30 33.98 -15.85 1.80
N MET A 31 33.61 -15.15 0.71
CA MET A 31 32.99 -15.77 -0.47
C MET A 31 33.92 -16.70 -1.19
N ILE A 32 35.19 -16.31 -1.32
CA ILE A 32 36.26 -17.12 -1.95
C ILE A 32 36.56 -18.36 -1.11
N GLU A 33 36.69 -18.20 0.21
CA GLU A 33 36.87 -19.32 1.15
C GLU A 33 35.65 -20.26 1.13
N ASN A 34 34.42 -19.73 1.12
CA ASN A 34 33.22 -20.52 1.05
C ASN A 34 33.14 -21.38 -0.21
N LEU A 35 33.51 -20.82 -1.35
CA LEU A 35 33.53 -21.54 -2.63
C LEU A 35 34.83 -22.36 -2.84
N LYS A 36 35.79 -22.29 -1.92
CA LYS A 36 37.10 -22.96 -2.02
C LYS A 36 37.82 -22.66 -3.34
N LEU A 37 37.79 -21.38 -3.76
CA LEU A 37 38.40 -20.93 -5.01
C LEU A 37 39.83 -20.44 -4.80
N THR A 38 40.68 -20.68 -5.79
CA THR A 38 42.03 -20.12 -5.92
C THR A 38 42.23 -19.50 -7.31
N PRO A 39 43.29 -18.74 -7.57
CA PRO A 39 43.54 -18.23 -8.92
C PRO A 39 43.69 -19.34 -9.97
N GLU A 40 44.14 -20.53 -9.57
CA GLU A 40 44.33 -21.69 -10.43
C GLU A 40 43.05 -22.49 -10.61
N GLU A 41 42.24 -22.59 -9.53
CA GLU A 41 40.94 -23.30 -9.49
C GLU A 41 39.78 -22.29 -9.37
N ASN A 42 39.47 -21.60 -10.44
CA ASN A 42 38.60 -20.43 -10.48
C ASN A 42 37.30 -20.63 -11.31
N LEU A 43 37.02 -21.88 -11.71
CA LEU A 43 35.82 -22.19 -12.47
C LEU A 43 34.61 -22.35 -11.56
N VAL A 44 33.50 -21.78 -11.98
CA VAL A 44 32.22 -21.79 -11.26
C VAL A 44 31.05 -22.06 -12.18
N ILE A 45 29.99 -22.65 -11.63
CA ILE A 45 28.71 -22.83 -12.29
C ILE A 45 27.80 -21.69 -11.86
N LEU A 46 27.17 -21.02 -12.82
CA LEU A 46 26.12 -20.06 -12.61
C LEU A 46 24.77 -20.71 -12.93
N SER A 47 23.91 -20.87 -11.94
CA SER A 47 22.54 -21.33 -12.11
C SER A 47 21.57 -20.22 -11.72
N TYR A 48 20.72 -19.79 -12.64
CA TYR A 48 19.76 -18.72 -12.42
C TYR A 48 18.34 -19.23 -12.57
N LYS A 49 17.57 -19.10 -11.52
CA LYS A 49 16.16 -19.51 -11.47
C LYS A 49 15.41 -18.68 -10.41
N GLU A 50 14.14 -18.34 -10.66
CA GLU A 50 13.29 -17.61 -9.71
C GLU A 50 13.93 -16.32 -9.19
N LYS A 51 14.59 -15.58 -10.10
CA LYS A 51 15.33 -14.32 -9.78
C LYS A 51 16.45 -14.48 -8.76
N LYS A 52 16.95 -15.69 -8.56
CA LYS A 52 18.10 -16.00 -7.71
C LYS A 52 19.24 -16.56 -8.56
N LEU A 53 20.45 -16.02 -8.38
CA LEU A 53 21.66 -16.54 -8.99
C LEU A 53 22.41 -17.39 -7.96
N LYS A 54 22.50 -18.68 -8.20
CA LYS A 54 23.31 -19.62 -7.43
C LYS A 54 24.66 -19.79 -8.08
N ILE A 55 25.74 -19.72 -7.28
CA ILE A 55 27.12 -19.90 -7.71
C ILE A 55 27.73 -21.04 -6.90
N THR A 56 28.28 -22.03 -7.61
CA THR A 56 29.01 -23.17 -7.01
C THR A 56 30.32 -23.36 -7.74
N LYS A 57 31.34 -23.88 -7.05
CA LYS A 57 32.63 -24.27 -7.71
C LYS A 57 32.39 -25.44 -8.65
N GLY A 58 33.04 -25.45 -9.80
CA GLY A 58 33.04 -26.54 -10.75
C GLY A 58 32.59 -26.16 -12.16
N THR A 59 32.25 -27.15 -12.96
CA THR A 59 31.80 -27.03 -14.35
C THR A 59 30.62 -27.97 -14.60
N VAL A 60 29.74 -27.59 -15.53
CA VAL A 60 28.69 -28.47 -16.08
C VAL A 60 29.11 -28.90 -17.47
N GLU A 61 28.80 -30.16 -17.84
CA GLU A 61 29.12 -30.69 -19.18
C GLU A 61 28.27 -30.00 -20.26
N ARG A 62 27.01 -29.64 -19.93
CA ARG A 62 26.09 -29.01 -20.88
C ARG A 62 25.53 -27.74 -20.27
N GLU A 63 25.70 -26.63 -20.96
CA GLU A 63 25.04 -25.36 -20.63
C GLU A 63 23.61 -25.32 -21.18
N GLU A 64 22.68 -24.81 -20.38
CA GLU A 64 21.26 -24.69 -20.76
C GLU A 64 20.77 -23.27 -20.49
N SER A 65 19.90 -22.79 -21.37
CA SER A 65 19.27 -21.46 -21.22
C SER A 65 17.86 -21.49 -21.76
N PHE A 66 16.92 -21.04 -20.96
CA PHE A 66 15.50 -20.99 -21.30
C PHE A 66 14.98 -19.57 -21.09
N LYS A 67 14.08 -19.16 -21.97
CA LYS A 67 13.30 -17.94 -21.79
C LYS A 67 11.83 -18.33 -21.69
N ASN A 68 11.22 -18.08 -20.55
CA ASN A 68 9.83 -18.42 -20.28
C ASN A 68 8.86 -17.49 -21.04
N ILE A 69 7.58 -17.90 -21.13
CA ILE A 69 6.53 -17.16 -21.83
C ILE A 69 6.29 -15.77 -21.20
N ASP A 70 6.52 -15.66 -19.89
CA ASP A 70 6.42 -14.40 -19.13
C ASP A 70 7.65 -13.48 -19.28
N GLY A 71 8.65 -13.93 -20.06
CA GLY A 71 9.90 -13.22 -20.33
C GLY A 71 10.99 -13.39 -19.28
N THR A 72 10.75 -14.19 -18.21
CA THR A 72 11.80 -14.57 -17.24
C THR A 72 12.83 -15.49 -17.90
N ILE A 73 14.08 -15.40 -17.40
CA ILE A 73 15.18 -16.23 -17.90
C ILE A 73 15.57 -17.27 -16.84
N GLU A 74 15.88 -18.47 -17.29
CA GLU A 74 16.49 -19.52 -16.49
C GLU A 74 17.69 -20.05 -17.25
N PHE A 75 18.81 -20.30 -16.56
CA PHE A 75 19.97 -20.92 -17.19
C PHE A 75 20.87 -21.63 -16.18
N ILE A 76 21.70 -22.52 -16.69
CA ILE A 76 22.87 -23.07 -16.03
C ILE A 76 24.05 -22.99 -17.01
N LYS A 77 25.16 -22.40 -16.57
CA LYS A 77 26.33 -22.21 -17.42
C LYS A 77 27.62 -22.12 -16.64
N ASN A 78 28.70 -22.41 -17.35
CA ASN A 78 30.06 -22.25 -16.84
C ASN A 78 30.47 -20.76 -16.83
N SER A 79 31.28 -20.40 -15.85
CA SER A 79 31.90 -19.07 -15.75
C SER A 79 33.23 -19.18 -15.04
N GLN A 80 33.98 -18.10 -15.05
CA GLN A 80 35.28 -18.01 -14.42
C GLN A 80 35.38 -16.77 -13.56
N VAL A 81 35.95 -16.91 -12.36
CA VAL A 81 36.33 -15.80 -11.52
C VAL A 81 37.65 -15.22 -12.01
N ASN A 82 37.63 -13.95 -12.39
CA ASN A 82 38.81 -13.24 -12.88
C ASN A 82 39.49 -12.51 -11.73
N TRP A 83 40.80 -12.73 -11.57
CA TRP A 83 41.60 -12.08 -10.54
C TRP A 83 42.30 -10.85 -11.16
N GLU A 84 41.66 -9.67 -10.98
CA GLU A 84 42.20 -8.40 -11.49
C GLU A 84 43.25 -7.84 -10.53
N LYS A 85 44.46 -7.53 -11.04
CA LYS A 85 45.55 -6.95 -10.26
C LYS A 85 45.32 -5.44 -10.13
N ASN A 86 45.12 -4.97 -8.90
CA ASN A 86 45.07 -3.55 -8.56
C ASN A 86 46.26 -3.24 -7.62
N SER A 87 47.24 -2.48 -8.12
CA SER A 87 48.44 -2.09 -7.36
C SER A 87 49.14 -3.27 -6.65
N ASN A 88 48.77 -3.54 -5.41
CA ASN A 88 49.36 -4.57 -4.55
C ASN A 88 48.43 -5.74 -4.22
N TYR A 89 47.20 -5.76 -4.73
CA TYR A 89 46.23 -6.78 -4.37
C TYR A 89 45.54 -7.39 -5.59
N LEU A 90 45.29 -8.70 -5.51
CA LEU A 90 44.43 -9.41 -6.46
C LEU A 90 42.96 -9.31 -6.00
N THR A 91 42.12 -8.76 -6.86
CA THR A 91 40.67 -8.61 -6.58
C THR A 91 39.89 -9.59 -7.44
N PRO A 92 39.24 -10.61 -6.84
CA PRO A 92 38.45 -11.57 -7.59
C PRO A 92 37.10 -10.95 -8.02
N LYS A 93 36.83 -11.02 -9.31
CA LYS A 93 35.59 -10.52 -9.92
C LYS A 93 34.94 -11.58 -10.79
N LEU A 94 33.66 -11.68 -10.67
CA LEU A 94 32.83 -12.58 -11.46
C LEU A 94 31.93 -11.77 -12.41
N ASN A 95 31.98 -12.10 -13.70
CA ASN A 95 31.07 -11.53 -14.69
C ASN A 95 29.69 -12.18 -14.57
N ILE A 96 28.66 -11.34 -14.48
CA ILE A 96 27.28 -11.77 -14.39
C ILE A 96 26.59 -11.52 -15.73
N PRO A 97 25.78 -12.47 -16.23
CA PRO A 97 25.02 -12.28 -17.47
C PRO A 97 24.14 -11.04 -17.44
N LEU A 98 24.19 -10.25 -18.51
CA LEU A 98 23.45 -9.00 -18.62
C LEU A 98 21.92 -9.16 -18.47
N GLY A 99 21.38 -10.32 -18.90
CA GLY A 99 19.98 -10.64 -18.72
C GLY A 99 19.52 -10.54 -17.27
N ILE A 100 20.37 -10.97 -16.31
CA ILE A 100 20.08 -10.86 -14.87
C ILE A 100 20.02 -9.38 -14.46
N GLY A 101 20.97 -8.56 -14.86
CA GLY A 101 21.01 -7.13 -14.53
C GLY A 101 19.77 -6.40 -15.06
N ASN A 102 19.30 -6.76 -16.26
CA ASN A 102 18.08 -6.21 -16.84
C ASN A 102 16.81 -6.72 -16.11
N GLU A 103 16.75 -8.01 -15.79
CA GLU A 103 15.60 -8.57 -15.05
C GLU A 103 15.51 -8.02 -13.62
N TRP A 104 16.67 -7.81 -12.98
CA TRP A 104 16.74 -7.15 -11.67
C TRP A 104 16.56 -5.64 -11.76
N LYS A 105 16.43 -5.05 -12.96
CA LYS A 105 16.29 -3.60 -13.18
C LYS A 105 17.32 -2.77 -12.44
N LEU A 106 18.58 -3.22 -12.45
CA LEU A 106 19.67 -2.50 -11.81
C LEU A 106 20.02 -1.24 -12.60
N THR A 107 20.23 -0.13 -11.87
CA THR A 107 20.61 1.18 -12.42
C THR A 107 21.93 1.64 -11.80
N LYS A 108 22.45 2.79 -12.23
CA LYS A 108 23.66 3.39 -11.60
C LYS A 108 23.43 3.74 -10.14
N GLU A 109 22.22 4.17 -9.82
CA GLU A 109 21.79 4.60 -8.50
C GLU A 109 21.39 3.42 -7.62
N ASP A 110 20.70 2.42 -8.20
CA ASP A 110 20.23 1.21 -7.51
C ASP A 110 20.90 -0.05 -8.08
N ARG A 111 22.04 -0.39 -7.50
CA ARG A 111 22.87 -1.55 -7.85
C ARG A 111 23.10 -2.53 -6.69
N GLY A 112 22.23 -2.45 -5.69
CA GLY A 112 22.29 -3.27 -4.49
C GLY A 112 21.96 -4.73 -4.75
N ILE A 113 22.80 -5.63 -4.23
CA ILE A 113 22.60 -7.08 -4.23
C ILE A 113 22.80 -7.64 -2.83
N GLU A 114 22.12 -8.72 -2.53
CA GLU A 114 22.32 -9.53 -1.34
C GLU A 114 23.00 -10.85 -1.75
N VAL A 115 24.03 -11.22 -1.00
CA VAL A 115 24.77 -12.48 -1.18
C VAL A 115 24.61 -13.30 0.07
N GLU A 116 23.94 -14.42 -0.04
CA GLU A 116 23.77 -15.40 1.03
C GLU A 116 24.83 -16.48 0.88
N LEU A 117 25.63 -16.68 1.93
CA LEU A 117 26.65 -17.73 1.99
C LEU A 117 26.02 -18.99 2.61
N GLN A 118 25.92 -20.03 1.80
CA GLN A 118 25.57 -21.40 2.20
C GLN A 118 26.82 -22.27 2.01
N GLU A 119 26.82 -23.48 2.55
CA GLU A 119 27.94 -24.41 2.41
C GLU A 119 28.28 -24.64 0.92
N ASP A 120 29.53 -24.33 0.53
CA ASP A 120 30.06 -24.45 -0.84
C ASP A 120 29.23 -23.75 -1.94
N THR A 121 28.39 -22.77 -1.54
CA THR A 121 27.48 -22.10 -2.45
C THR A 121 27.29 -20.62 -2.08
N LEU A 122 27.18 -19.75 -3.10
CA LEU A 122 26.66 -18.40 -2.92
C LEU A 122 25.30 -18.30 -3.63
N ILE A 123 24.33 -17.72 -2.94
CA ILE A 123 23.04 -17.34 -3.53
C ILE A 123 22.99 -15.82 -3.60
N ILE A 124 22.86 -15.30 -4.81
CA ILE A 124 22.81 -13.86 -5.05
C ILE A 124 21.41 -13.50 -5.55
N ARG A 125 20.87 -12.46 -4.99
CA ARG A 125 19.61 -11.87 -5.41
C ARG A 125 19.71 -10.35 -5.44
N ARG A 126 18.83 -9.72 -6.19
CA ARG A 126 18.68 -8.28 -6.05
C ARG A 126 18.40 -7.99 -4.57
N LYS A 127 19.11 -7.00 -4.03
CA LYS A 127 18.67 -6.41 -2.77
C LYS A 127 17.27 -5.87 -3.04
N GLU A 128 16.26 -6.54 -2.52
CA GLU A 128 14.93 -5.98 -2.52
C GLU A 128 15.03 -4.69 -1.71
N ASN A 129 15.02 -3.56 -2.40
CA ASN A 129 14.77 -2.31 -1.71
C ASN A 129 13.36 -2.46 -1.17
N MET A 130 13.23 -2.70 0.14
CA MET A 130 11.96 -2.61 0.84
C MET A 130 11.38 -1.18 0.76
N LEU A 131 12.11 -0.28 0.08
CA LEU A 131 11.80 1.12 -0.20
C LEU A 131 11.72 1.29 -1.72
N GLU A 132 10.53 1.12 -2.31
CA GLU A 132 10.27 1.77 -3.60
C GLU A 132 10.18 3.28 -3.32
N TYR A 133 11.21 4.02 -3.70
CA TYR A 133 11.18 5.47 -3.67
C TYR A 133 10.21 5.96 -4.75
N VAL A 134 9.15 6.61 -4.33
CA VAL A 134 8.28 7.38 -5.23
C VAL A 134 8.81 8.80 -5.25
N LYS A 135 9.13 9.29 -6.45
CA LYS A 135 9.47 10.69 -6.64
C LYS A 135 8.18 11.51 -6.76
N ASP A 136 8.12 12.63 -6.06
CA ASP A 136 7.06 13.62 -6.24
C ASP A 136 7.20 14.37 -7.58
N LYS A 137 6.33 15.34 -7.82
CA LYS A 137 6.31 16.15 -9.05
C LYS A 137 7.63 16.88 -9.31
N ASP A 138 8.42 17.13 -8.29
CA ASP A 138 9.69 17.86 -8.31
C ASP A 138 10.90 16.91 -8.34
N GLY A 139 10.68 15.60 -8.44
CA GLY A 139 11.72 14.59 -8.48
C GLY A 139 12.32 14.26 -7.11
N LYS A 140 11.73 14.74 -6.02
CA LYS A 140 12.17 14.45 -4.65
C LYS A 140 11.67 13.07 -4.21
N GLU A 141 12.57 12.25 -3.69
CA GLU A 141 12.25 10.93 -3.17
C GLU A 141 11.37 11.03 -1.92
N ILE A 142 10.18 10.44 -1.99
CA ILE A 142 9.27 10.33 -0.84
C ILE A 142 9.52 8.97 -0.21
N SER A 143 10.25 8.94 0.91
CA SER A 143 10.34 7.75 1.74
C SER A 143 9.01 7.55 2.46
N THR A 144 8.30 6.48 2.13
CA THR A 144 6.96 6.21 2.65
C THR A 144 6.92 5.16 3.76
N ILE A 145 8.08 4.69 4.22
CA ILE A 145 8.13 3.69 5.28
C ILE A 145 8.93 4.26 6.45
N LEU A 146 8.23 4.74 7.46
CA LEU A 146 8.79 4.89 8.80
C LEU A 146 8.99 3.48 9.36
N LEU A 147 10.22 2.98 9.27
CA LEU A 147 10.63 1.79 10.00
C LEU A 147 10.82 2.19 11.47
N GLU A 148 9.76 2.12 12.25
CA GLU A 148 9.93 2.12 13.70
C GLU A 148 10.70 0.84 14.07
N SER A 149 11.84 0.97 14.73
CA SER A 149 12.56 -0.17 15.26
C SER A 149 12.25 -0.34 16.75
N LYS A 150 11.92 -1.55 17.18
CA LYS A 150 11.84 -1.92 18.61
C LYS A 150 12.97 -2.87 18.95
N ILE A 151 13.55 -2.72 20.11
CA ILE A 151 14.51 -3.68 20.66
C ILE A 151 13.72 -4.62 21.60
N ILE A 152 13.65 -5.90 21.21
CA ILE A 152 13.02 -6.95 22.03
C ILE A 152 14.11 -7.98 22.30
N GLU A 153 14.35 -8.28 23.58
CA GLU A 153 15.38 -9.22 24.03
C GLU A 153 16.77 -8.97 23.44
N GLY A 154 17.14 -7.68 23.27
CA GLY A 154 18.44 -7.28 22.74
C GLY A 154 18.57 -7.40 21.21
N LYS A 155 17.54 -7.84 20.50
CA LYS A 155 17.48 -7.88 19.03
C LYS A 155 16.68 -6.70 18.48
N LYS A 156 17.17 -6.09 17.39
CA LYS A 156 16.48 -4.99 16.73
C LYS A 156 15.51 -5.56 15.70
N PHE A 157 14.22 -5.28 15.90
CA PHE A 157 13.15 -5.61 14.97
C PHE A 157 12.68 -4.35 14.25
N PHE A 158 12.40 -4.50 12.96
CA PHE A 158 11.77 -3.45 12.16
C PHE A 158 10.28 -3.72 12.08
N ILE A 159 9.48 -2.69 12.37
CA ILE A 159 8.03 -2.78 12.26
C ILE A 159 7.65 -2.30 10.85
N LYS A 160 7.18 -3.21 10.02
CA LYS A 160 6.58 -2.85 8.74
C LYS A 160 5.09 -2.58 8.95
N ARG A 161 4.68 -1.33 8.82
CA ARG A 161 3.26 -1.00 8.70
C ARG A 161 2.80 -1.43 7.32
N ASN A 162 1.95 -2.44 7.27
CA ASN A 162 1.24 -2.79 6.05
C ASN A 162 -0.05 -2.00 6.04
N GLY A 163 -0.21 -1.04 5.12
CA GLY A 163 -1.37 -0.15 5.08
C GLY A 163 -2.69 -0.93 5.09
N LYS A 164 -3.62 -0.53 5.95
CA LYS A 164 -4.92 -1.18 6.09
C LYS A 164 -5.94 -0.60 5.11
N VAL A 165 -6.69 -1.48 4.48
CA VAL A 165 -7.72 -1.12 3.48
C VAL A 165 -9.10 -1.30 4.09
N PHE A 166 -9.87 -0.21 4.11
CA PHE A 166 -11.25 -0.18 4.56
C PHE A 166 -12.17 0.19 3.41
N THR A 167 -13.18 -0.62 3.14
CA THR A 167 -14.22 -0.29 2.17
C THR A 167 -15.48 0.20 2.88
N ILE A 168 -15.99 1.34 2.47
CA ILE A 168 -17.27 1.86 2.89
C ILE A 168 -18.32 1.32 1.90
N LYS A 169 -19.08 0.30 2.32
CA LYS A 169 -19.99 -0.46 1.46
C LYS A 169 -21.45 -0.35 1.94
N VAL A 170 -22.34 -0.20 0.99
CA VAL A 170 -23.80 -0.21 1.28
C VAL A 170 -24.56 -0.92 0.17
N GLY A 171 -25.76 -1.40 0.51
CA GLY A 171 -26.68 -1.97 -0.46
C GLY A 171 -27.59 -0.97 -1.19
N LYS A 172 -27.51 0.36 -0.87
CA LYS A 172 -28.40 1.39 -1.42
C LYS A 172 -27.69 2.73 -1.57
N GLY A 173 -28.07 3.53 -2.58
CA GLY A 173 -27.57 4.89 -2.77
C GLY A 173 -28.09 5.89 -1.72
N GLY A 174 -27.44 7.05 -1.60
CA GLY A 174 -27.90 8.18 -0.79
C GLY A 174 -27.73 8.05 0.73
N ILE A 175 -27.07 7.01 1.23
CA ILE A 175 -26.85 6.77 2.68
C ILE A 175 -25.71 7.61 3.25
N GLY A 176 -24.94 8.30 2.41
CA GLY A 176 -23.83 9.16 2.84
C GLY A 176 -22.48 8.45 2.91
N LYS A 177 -22.20 7.48 2.02
CA LYS A 177 -20.91 6.81 1.93
C LYS A 177 -19.76 7.78 1.74
N SER A 178 -19.83 8.60 0.68
CA SER A 178 -18.79 9.58 0.34
C SER A 178 -18.56 10.58 1.48
N PHE A 179 -19.63 10.98 2.17
CA PHE A 179 -19.51 11.80 3.38
C PHE A 179 -18.72 11.07 4.48
N ILE A 180 -19.09 9.83 4.82
CA ILE A 180 -18.42 9.05 5.85
C ILE A 180 -16.95 8.80 5.47
N THR A 181 -16.68 8.45 4.21
CA THR A 181 -15.32 8.25 3.70
C THR A 181 -14.48 9.51 3.85
N THR A 182 -15.02 10.66 3.44
CA THR A 182 -14.33 11.97 3.55
C THR A 182 -14.05 12.33 5.00
N GLN A 183 -15.05 12.16 5.89
CA GLN A 183 -14.86 12.52 7.29
C GLN A 183 -13.90 11.58 8.02
N LEU A 184 -13.89 10.28 7.70
CA LEU A 184 -12.91 9.34 8.24
C LEU A 184 -11.49 9.67 7.77
N ALA A 185 -11.30 9.93 6.48
CA ALA A 185 -9.99 10.25 5.92
C ALA A 185 -9.41 11.53 6.53
N THR A 186 -10.20 12.60 6.52
CA THR A 186 -9.77 13.90 7.04
C THR A 186 -9.63 13.92 8.57
N GLY A 187 -10.47 13.15 9.27
CA GLY A 187 -10.38 12.96 10.71
C GLY A 187 -9.15 12.18 11.15
N LEU A 188 -8.80 11.11 10.44
CA LEU A 188 -7.55 10.37 10.66
C LEU A 188 -6.33 11.31 10.55
N ALA A 189 -6.28 12.14 9.49
CA ALA A 189 -5.19 13.10 9.31
C ALA A 189 -5.14 14.14 10.42
N GLU A 190 -6.28 14.67 10.83
CA GLU A 190 -6.36 15.67 11.89
C GLU A 190 -5.95 15.12 13.26
N LEU A 191 -6.42 13.92 13.63
CA LEU A 191 -6.03 13.26 14.88
C LEU A 191 -4.55 12.87 14.87
N ALA A 192 -4.02 12.42 13.74
CA ALA A 192 -2.59 12.15 13.61
C ALA A 192 -1.76 13.41 13.83
N LYS A 193 -2.16 14.54 13.23
CA LYS A 193 -1.51 15.85 13.41
C LYS A 193 -1.51 16.29 14.87
N ILE A 194 -2.63 16.14 15.57
CA ILE A 194 -2.74 16.47 17.00
C ILE A 194 -1.78 15.62 17.84
N ASN A 195 -1.57 14.35 17.46
CA ASN A 195 -0.72 13.41 18.17
C ASN A 195 0.73 13.36 17.62
N ASN A 196 1.12 14.30 16.76
CA ASN A 196 2.44 14.35 16.11
C ASN A 196 2.82 13.03 15.40
N GLN A 197 1.82 12.36 14.79
CA GLN A 197 2.03 11.14 14.01
C GLN A 197 2.05 11.49 12.52
N ASP A 198 3.07 11.00 11.81
CA ASP A 198 3.13 11.09 10.34
C ASP A 198 2.44 9.88 9.74
N ILE A 199 1.16 10.01 9.40
CA ILE A 199 0.38 8.99 8.69
C ILE A 199 -0.02 9.49 7.32
N LYS A 200 -0.09 8.58 6.35
CA LYS A 200 -0.52 8.84 4.97
C LYS A 200 -1.80 8.10 4.66
N ILE A 201 -2.76 8.80 4.13
CA ILE A 201 -4.10 8.30 3.86
C ILE A 201 -4.37 8.42 2.38
N LEU A 202 -4.82 7.32 1.77
CA LEU A 202 -5.30 7.29 0.40
C LEU A 202 -6.80 7.08 0.40
N VAL A 203 -7.51 7.90 -0.34
CA VAL A 203 -8.93 7.70 -0.66
C VAL A 203 -9.06 7.30 -2.12
N ILE A 204 -9.86 6.27 -2.39
CA ILE A 204 -10.16 5.77 -3.71
C ILE A 204 -11.67 5.71 -3.86
N THR A 205 -12.18 6.00 -5.03
CA THR A 205 -13.61 5.82 -5.32
C THR A 205 -13.82 4.84 -6.47
N SER A 206 -14.91 4.07 -6.41
CA SER A 206 -15.45 3.33 -7.54
C SER A 206 -16.62 4.07 -8.22
N ASP A 207 -16.92 5.29 -7.78
CA ASP A 207 -17.98 6.15 -8.31
C ASP A 207 -17.37 7.26 -9.20
N PRO A 208 -17.69 7.33 -10.50
CA PRO A 208 -17.16 8.35 -11.40
C PRO A 208 -17.70 9.76 -11.13
N GLN A 209 -18.69 9.91 -10.24
CA GLN A 209 -19.14 11.22 -9.79
C GLN A 209 -18.06 11.95 -8.98
N ASN A 210 -17.17 11.19 -8.32
CA ASN A 210 -16.09 11.75 -7.50
C ASN A 210 -16.57 12.78 -6.47
N ASP A 211 -17.74 12.54 -5.83
CA ASP A 211 -18.40 13.45 -4.88
C ASP A 211 -17.48 13.95 -3.75
N ILE A 212 -16.45 13.17 -3.42
CA ILE A 212 -15.42 13.52 -2.42
C ILE A 212 -14.72 14.83 -2.79
N LEU A 213 -14.50 15.10 -4.08
CA LEU A 213 -13.90 16.35 -4.52
C LEU A 213 -14.78 17.56 -4.16
N GLY A 214 -16.07 17.47 -4.43
CA GLY A 214 -17.06 18.53 -4.07
C GLY A 214 -17.23 18.73 -2.55
N MET A 215 -16.84 17.73 -1.73
CA MET A 215 -16.84 17.88 -0.27
C MET A 215 -15.55 18.54 0.27
N CYS A 216 -14.48 18.52 -0.50
CA CYS A 216 -13.17 19.01 -0.07
C CYS A 216 -12.73 20.31 -0.74
N PHE A 217 -13.36 20.68 -1.84
CA PHE A 217 -13.04 21.90 -2.60
C PHE A 217 -14.32 22.70 -2.88
N LYS A 218 -14.19 24.01 -2.99
CA LYS A 218 -15.26 24.84 -3.51
C LYS A 218 -15.42 24.62 -5.01
N ASP A 219 -16.59 24.97 -5.53
CA ASP A 219 -16.82 24.99 -6.96
C ASP A 219 -15.78 25.87 -7.68
N GLY A 220 -15.18 25.31 -8.72
CA GLY A 220 -14.10 25.97 -9.47
C GLY A 220 -12.70 25.84 -8.88
N GLU A 221 -12.53 25.34 -7.67
CA GLU A 221 -11.23 25.12 -7.02
C GLU A 221 -10.75 23.65 -7.15
N ILE A 222 -11.56 22.77 -7.72
CA ILE A 222 -11.19 21.35 -7.91
C ILE A 222 -9.99 21.24 -8.82
N PRO A 223 -8.85 20.66 -8.38
CA PRO A 223 -7.69 20.48 -9.21
C PRO A 223 -8.00 19.63 -10.47
N PRO A 224 -7.53 20.01 -11.65
CA PRO A 224 -7.73 19.21 -12.85
C PRO A 224 -6.98 17.88 -12.76
N TYR A 225 -7.58 16.83 -13.28
CA TYR A 225 -6.94 15.50 -13.43
C TYR A 225 -7.30 14.91 -14.79
N LYS A 226 -6.40 14.11 -15.36
CA LYS A 226 -6.58 13.45 -16.66
C LYS A 226 -6.59 11.93 -16.57
N GLY A 227 -5.93 11.37 -15.58
CA GLY A 227 -5.87 9.94 -15.34
C GLY A 227 -5.97 9.65 -13.86
N GLY A 228 -6.83 8.73 -13.45
CA GLY A 228 -7.05 8.37 -12.07
C GLY A 228 -6.85 6.88 -11.83
N LEU A 229 -7.81 6.24 -11.19
CA LEU A 229 -7.70 4.86 -10.74
C LEU A 229 -7.42 3.86 -11.87
N LYS A 230 -8.03 4.06 -13.04
CA LYS A 230 -7.77 3.18 -14.19
C LYS A 230 -6.33 3.29 -14.69
N ALA A 231 -5.79 4.50 -14.76
CA ALA A 231 -4.41 4.72 -15.13
C ALA A 231 -3.45 4.10 -14.12
N TRP A 232 -3.70 4.28 -12.82
CA TRP A 232 -2.92 3.67 -11.75
C TRP A 232 -2.91 2.14 -11.82
N VAL A 233 -4.06 1.51 -11.98
CA VAL A 233 -4.17 0.04 -12.04
C VAL A 233 -3.56 -0.52 -13.33
N SER A 234 -3.76 0.16 -14.48
CA SER A 234 -3.30 -0.35 -15.76
C SER A 234 -1.84 -0.03 -16.09
N LYS A 235 -1.35 1.15 -15.71
CA LYS A 235 -0.03 1.68 -16.10
C LYS A 235 0.92 1.85 -14.91
N GLY A 236 0.41 1.79 -13.67
CA GLY A 236 1.19 2.01 -12.45
C GLY A 236 1.45 3.49 -12.13
N ASN A 237 0.86 4.41 -12.88
CA ASN A 237 0.93 5.85 -12.68
C ASN A 237 -0.40 6.51 -13.06
N GLY A 238 -0.67 7.69 -12.51
CA GLY A 238 -1.89 8.46 -12.74
C GLY A 238 -1.89 9.69 -11.85
N ASP A 239 -2.93 10.49 -11.95
CA ASP A 239 -3.07 11.69 -11.13
C ASP A 239 -3.51 11.33 -9.71
N ILE A 240 -3.03 12.10 -8.76
CA ILE A 240 -3.44 12.10 -7.36
C ILE A 240 -3.84 13.52 -7.01
N VAL A 241 -5.03 13.67 -6.45
CA VAL A 241 -5.53 14.95 -5.94
C VAL A 241 -5.30 15.00 -4.44
N LYS A 242 -4.60 16.03 -3.97
CA LYS A 242 -4.36 16.22 -2.54
C LYS A 242 -5.59 16.89 -1.90
N LEU A 243 -6.37 16.13 -1.12
CA LEU A 243 -7.56 16.65 -0.44
C LEU A 243 -7.21 17.51 0.77
N ARG A 244 -6.25 17.07 1.57
CA ARG A 244 -5.69 17.74 2.75
C ARG A 244 -4.22 17.34 2.91
N GLU A 245 -3.52 17.94 3.85
CA GLU A 245 -2.22 17.47 4.30
C GLU A 245 -2.35 15.99 4.70
N ASN A 246 -1.50 15.10 4.15
CA ASN A 246 -1.51 13.66 4.37
C ASN A 246 -2.76 12.89 3.89
N VAL A 247 -3.65 13.52 3.11
CA VAL A 247 -4.82 12.86 2.50
C VAL A 247 -4.78 13.02 1.00
N ASP A 248 -4.50 11.93 0.31
CA ASP A 248 -4.46 11.83 -1.14
C ASP A 248 -5.73 11.16 -1.66
N PHE A 249 -6.17 11.55 -2.84
CA PHE A 249 -7.33 10.97 -3.52
C PHE A 249 -6.99 10.56 -4.94
N ILE A 250 -7.35 9.35 -5.31
CA ILE A 250 -7.30 8.88 -6.69
C ILE A 250 -8.72 8.92 -7.26
N PRO A 251 -9.03 9.86 -8.17
CA PRO A 251 -10.34 9.95 -8.81
C PRO A 251 -10.57 8.78 -9.75
N LEU A 252 -11.85 8.50 -10.07
CA LEU A 252 -12.21 7.53 -11.10
C LEU A 252 -12.63 8.28 -12.38
N GLU A 253 -12.06 7.89 -13.51
CA GLU A 253 -12.32 8.53 -14.81
C GLU A 253 -13.71 8.16 -15.36
N GLU A 254 -14.08 6.89 -15.27
CA GLU A 254 -15.35 6.34 -15.75
C GLU A 254 -15.69 5.00 -15.11
N ALA A 255 -16.96 4.62 -15.08
CA ALA A 255 -17.46 3.41 -14.39
C ALA A 255 -17.26 2.09 -15.15
N THR A 256 -16.61 2.08 -16.31
CA THR A 256 -16.34 0.86 -17.08
C THR A 256 -15.05 0.18 -16.60
N PHE A 257 -15.09 -1.11 -16.30
CA PHE A 257 -13.93 -1.84 -15.78
C PHE A 257 -13.66 -3.07 -16.67
N SER A 258 -12.46 -3.13 -17.23
CA SER A 258 -12.03 -4.25 -18.05
C SER A 258 -11.62 -5.45 -17.17
N THR A 259 -11.62 -6.64 -17.76
CA THR A 259 -11.10 -7.85 -17.10
C THR A 259 -9.64 -7.69 -16.70
N THR A 260 -8.85 -6.98 -17.50
CA THR A 260 -7.44 -6.67 -17.20
C THR A 260 -7.32 -5.77 -15.96
N PHE A 261 -8.20 -4.76 -15.82
CA PHE A 261 -8.26 -3.93 -14.62
C PHE A 261 -8.49 -4.80 -13.38
N ILE A 262 -9.50 -5.67 -13.42
CA ILE A 262 -9.85 -6.55 -12.30
C ILE A 262 -8.66 -7.45 -11.90
N LYS A 263 -7.97 -8.04 -12.88
CA LYS A 263 -6.80 -8.91 -12.63
C LYS A 263 -5.62 -8.17 -12.00
N ARG A 264 -5.44 -6.87 -12.30
CA ARG A 264 -4.33 -6.05 -11.78
C ARG A 264 -4.66 -5.34 -10.46
N LEU A 265 -5.92 -5.29 -10.08
CA LEU A 265 -6.36 -4.60 -8.86
C LEU A 265 -5.67 -5.10 -7.57
N PRO A 266 -5.45 -6.42 -7.35
CA PRO A 266 -4.72 -6.89 -6.17
C PRO A 266 -3.28 -6.37 -6.11
N GLU A 267 -2.57 -6.33 -7.25
CA GLU A 267 -1.21 -5.81 -7.31
C GLU A 267 -1.16 -4.30 -7.02
N PHE A 268 -2.13 -3.55 -7.53
CA PHE A 268 -2.29 -2.14 -7.21
C PHE A 268 -2.45 -1.93 -5.69
N PHE A 269 -3.36 -2.67 -5.04
CA PHE A 269 -3.51 -2.57 -3.57
C PHE A 269 -2.25 -2.95 -2.82
N LYS A 270 -1.55 -4.01 -3.25
CA LYS A 270 -0.27 -4.38 -2.65
C LYS A 270 0.74 -3.23 -2.70
N LYS A 271 0.83 -2.51 -3.81
CA LYS A 271 1.71 -1.33 -3.95
C LYS A 271 1.23 -0.15 -3.09
N MET A 272 -0.07 0.11 -3.04
CA MET A 272 -0.61 1.22 -2.25
C MET A 272 -0.47 0.99 -0.73
N ARG A 273 -0.61 -0.25 -0.26
CA ARG A 273 -0.35 -0.61 1.15
C ARG A 273 1.09 -0.33 1.59
N MET A 274 2.04 -0.28 0.65
CA MET A 274 3.42 0.07 0.96
C MET A 274 3.64 1.58 1.08
N LYS A 275 2.71 2.39 0.56
CA LYS A 275 2.83 3.86 0.47
C LYS A 275 1.95 4.59 1.47
N TYR A 276 0.85 3.98 1.87
CA TYR A 276 -0.17 4.58 2.71
C TYR A 276 -0.47 3.70 3.92
N ASP A 277 -0.66 4.34 5.07
CA ASP A 277 -1.02 3.65 6.31
C ASP A 277 -2.50 3.23 6.31
N TYR A 278 -3.35 4.06 5.68
CA TYR A 278 -4.78 3.80 5.53
C TYR A 278 -5.22 4.02 4.09
N ILE A 279 -6.01 3.09 3.58
CA ILE A 279 -6.64 3.19 2.26
C ILE A 279 -8.15 3.07 2.47
N LEU A 280 -8.89 4.12 2.15
CA LEU A 280 -10.35 4.16 2.27
C LEU A 280 -10.97 4.08 0.87
N ILE A 281 -11.91 3.15 0.69
CA ILE A 281 -12.58 2.94 -0.60
C ILE A 281 -14.03 3.38 -0.47
N ASP A 282 -14.39 4.45 -1.18
CA ASP A 282 -15.78 4.87 -1.38
C ASP A 282 -16.41 4.03 -2.49
N SER A 283 -17.12 2.97 -2.12
CA SER A 283 -17.62 2.00 -3.09
C SER A 283 -18.98 2.40 -3.67
N MET A 284 -19.17 2.21 -4.97
CA MET A 284 -20.46 2.41 -5.63
C MET A 284 -21.40 1.25 -5.31
N PRO A 285 -22.66 1.51 -4.91
CA PRO A 285 -23.59 0.44 -4.58
C PRO A 285 -23.96 -0.39 -5.82
N MET A 286 -24.08 -1.72 -5.64
CA MET A 286 -24.63 -2.66 -6.61
C MET A 286 -23.83 -2.89 -7.91
N MET A 287 -22.58 -2.47 -8.00
CA MET A 287 -21.73 -2.76 -9.15
C MET A 287 -21.01 -4.10 -8.97
N ALA A 288 -20.88 -4.89 -10.04
CA ALA A 288 -20.12 -6.15 -10.03
C ALA A 288 -18.68 -5.95 -9.59
N ILE A 289 -18.10 -4.79 -9.87
CA ILE A 289 -16.74 -4.41 -9.47
C ILE A 289 -16.57 -4.29 -7.96
N ASP A 290 -17.65 -3.97 -7.23
CA ASP A 290 -17.61 -3.77 -5.78
C ASP A 290 -17.12 -5.02 -5.03
N LYS A 291 -17.40 -6.23 -5.55
CA LYS A 291 -16.86 -7.48 -5.01
C LYS A 291 -15.34 -7.50 -5.02
N HIS A 292 -14.73 -6.97 -6.07
CA HIS A 292 -13.28 -6.94 -6.20
C HIS A 292 -12.62 -5.91 -5.26
N PHE A 293 -13.30 -4.80 -4.98
CA PHE A 293 -12.83 -3.84 -4.00
C PHE A 293 -12.88 -4.39 -2.58
N HIS A 294 -14.03 -4.90 -2.14
CA HIS A 294 -14.11 -5.43 -0.77
C HIS A 294 -13.32 -6.73 -0.59
N HIS A 295 -13.05 -7.48 -1.64
CA HIS A 295 -12.17 -8.67 -1.58
C HIS A 295 -10.72 -8.28 -1.25
N ASN A 296 -10.26 -7.14 -1.75
CA ASN A 296 -8.94 -6.59 -1.47
C ASN A 296 -8.87 -5.75 -0.19
N SER A 297 -9.99 -5.58 0.52
CA SER A 297 -10.05 -4.83 1.77
C SER A 297 -9.82 -5.73 2.97
N ASP A 298 -9.20 -5.19 4.02
CA ASP A 298 -9.07 -5.88 5.29
C ASP A 298 -10.40 -5.89 6.02
N LYS A 299 -11.09 -4.75 6.03
CA LYS A 299 -12.34 -4.54 6.76
C LYS A 299 -13.35 -3.73 5.95
N VAL A 300 -14.62 -3.86 6.32
CA VAL A 300 -15.75 -3.16 5.69
C VAL A 300 -16.52 -2.36 6.74
N ILE A 301 -16.82 -1.11 6.41
CA ILE A 301 -17.69 -0.23 7.21
C ILE A 301 -19.04 -0.16 6.50
N LEU A 302 -20.13 -0.38 7.25
CA LEU A 302 -21.49 -0.46 6.74
C LEU A 302 -22.32 0.74 7.23
N PRO A 303 -22.47 1.82 6.45
CA PRO A 303 -23.42 2.88 6.75
C PRO A 303 -24.88 2.42 6.56
N ILE A 304 -25.74 2.82 7.47
CA ILE A 304 -27.21 2.60 7.40
C ILE A 304 -27.94 3.84 7.93
N ASN A 305 -29.18 4.06 7.48
CA ASN A 305 -30.01 5.18 7.98
C ASN A 305 -30.96 4.78 9.12
N GLY A 306 -30.93 3.51 9.56
CA GLY A 306 -31.85 3.03 10.59
C GLY A 306 -33.30 2.87 10.11
N ASP A 307 -33.50 2.59 8.83
CA ASP A 307 -34.75 2.14 8.25
C ASP A 307 -34.68 0.65 7.87
N LYS A 308 -35.86 0.02 7.69
CA LYS A 308 -36.00 -1.41 7.37
C LYS A 308 -35.13 -1.83 6.15
N PHE A 309 -35.09 -0.99 5.13
CA PHE A 309 -34.41 -1.36 3.88
C PHE A 309 -32.89 -1.31 4.02
N THR A 310 -32.37 -0.29 4.71
CA THR A 310 -30.92 -0.13 4.92
C THR A 310 -30.38 -1.16 5.92
N VAL A 311 -31.15 -1.48 6.98
CA VAL A 311 -30.80 -2.54 7.95
C VAL A 311 -30.79 -3.91 7.27
N ASN A 312 -31.84 -4.27 6.50
CA ASN A 312 -31.85 -5.52 5.76
C ASN A 312 -30.73 -5.58 4.69
N GLY A 313 -30.42 -4.44 4.07
CA GLY A 313 -29.29 -4.34 3.15
C GLY A 313 -27.96 -4.63 3.83
N ALA A 314 -27.74 -4.09 5.02
CA ALA A 314 -26.52 -4.36 5.80
C ALA A 314 -26.44 -5.84 6.21
N ILE A 315 -27.55 -6.44 6.66
CA ILE A 315 -27.59 -7.87 7.02
C ILE A 315 -27.19 -8.74 5.82
N LYS A 316 -27.71 -8.44 4.62
CA LYS A 316 -27.33 -9.16 3.40
C LYS A 316 -25.84 -9.03 3.08
N VAL A 317 -25.27 -7.83 3.24
CA VAL A 317 -23.85 -7.62 3.05
C VAL A 317 -23.04 -8.41 4.09
N ILE A 318 -23.44 -8.41 5.37
CA ILE A 318 -22.78 -9.20 6.42
C ILE A 318 -22.80 -10.70 6.08
N GLN A 319 -23.93 -11.22 5.58
CA GLN A 319 -24.05 -12.62 5.13
C GLN A 319 -23.14 -12.93 3.94
N GLU A 320 -22.97 -11.97 3.01
CA GLU A 320 -22.11 -12.11 1.83
C GLU A 320 -20.61 -12.14 2.18
N ILE A 321 -20.17 -11.24 3.06
CA ILE A 321 -18.73 -11.04 3.33
C ILE A 321 -18.23 -11.72 4.60
N GLY A 322 -19.14 -12.17 5.49
CA GLY A 322 -18.85 -12.68 6.83
C GLY A 322 -18.71 -11.58 7.87
N ILE A 323 -19.13 -11.88 9.10
CA ILE A 323 -19.14 -10.92 10.22
C ILE A 323 -17.72 -10.46 10.61
N ASP A 324 -16.71 -11.33 10.50
CA ASP A 324 -15.33 -11.05 10.85
C ASP A 324 -14.70 -9.97 9.95
N LYS A 325 -15.22 -9.79 8.74
CA LYS A 325 -14.79 -8.76 7.81
C LYS A 325 -15.46 -7.41 8.08
N VAL A 326 -16.54 -7.39 8.85
CA VAL A 326 -17.24 -6.15 9.21
C VAL A 326 -16.49 -5.45 10.34
N PHE A 327 -16.11 -4.20 10.10
CA PHE A 327 -15.43 -3.36 11.07
C PHE A 327 -16.40 -2.59 11.95
N ALA A 328 -17.36 -1.93 11.29
CA ALA A 328 -18.35 -1.11 11.96
C ALA A 328 -19.67 -1.07 11.20
N VAL A 329 -20.77 -0.94 11.93
CA VAL A 329 -22.09 -0.57 11.40
C VAL A 329 -22.40 0.84 11.88
N VAL A 330 -22.53 1.80 10.94
CA VAL A 330 -22.62 3.22 11.25
C VAL A 330 -24.01 3.74 10.93
N PHE A 331 -24.79 4.07 11.95
CA PHE A 331 -26.06 4.76 11.77
C PHE A 331 -25.81 6.21 11.37
N ASN A 332 -26.19 6.55 10.13
CA ASN A 332 -26.05 7.90 9.58
C ASN A 332 -27.42 8.55 9.38
N LYS A 333 -27.49 9.88 9.33
CA LYS A 333 -28.72 10.66 9.22
C LYS A 333 -29.75 10.28 10.30
N PHE A 334 -29.25 10.12 11.52
CA PHE A 334 -30.07 9.70 12.65
C PHE A 334 -30.88 10.85 13.19
N GLU A 335 -32.22 10.70 13.18
CA GLU A 335 -33.19 11.72 13.64
C GLU A 335 -33.78 11.38 15.02
N ASN A 336 -33.30 10.33 15.63
CA ASN A 336 -33.70 9.90 16.98
C ASN A 336 -35.19 9.48 17.08
N THR A 337 -35.79 9.06 15.98
CA THR A 337 -37.18 8.55 15.95
C THR A 337 -37.28 7.21 16.68
N THR A 338 -38.46 6.83 17.16
CA THR A 338 -38.70 5.55 17.82
C THR A 338 -38.30 4.38 16.94
N GLY A 339 -38.58 4.44 15.63
CA GLY A 339 -38.17 3.40 14.66
C GLY A 339 -36.68 3.25 14.56
N GLN A 340 -35.93 4.36 14.43
CA GLN A 340 -34.46 4.33 14.34
C GLN A 340 -33.84 3.83 15.63
N LYS A 341 -34.33 4.23 16.80
CA LYS A 341 -33.91 3.70 18.10
C LYS A 341 -34.08 2.18 18.19
N ASN A 342 -35.24 1.69 17.78
CA ASN A 342 -35.51 0.25 17.79
C ASN A 342 -34.52 -0.52 16.89
N TYR A 343 -34.23 -0.02 15.67
CA TYR A 343 -33.25 -0.63 14.78
C TYR A 343 -31.84 -0.55 15.34
N TYR A 344 -31.48 0.53 16.02
CA TYR A 344 -30.17 0.66 16.67
C TYR A 344 -30.02 -0.38 17.79
N GLU A 345 -30.98 -0.51 18.68
CA GLU A 345 -30.94 -1.52 19.75
C GLU A 345 -31.00 -2.96 19.21
N GLN A 346 -31.75 -3.20 18.13
CA GLN A 346 -31.74 -4.50 17.45
C GLN A 346 -30.37 -4.81 16.86
N MET A 347 -29.74 -3.85 16.19
CA MET A 347 -28.40 -4.03 15.63
C MET A 347 -27.39 -4.29 16.73
N LYS A 348 -27.46 -3.56 17.84
CA LYS A 348 -26.60 -3.75 19.01
C LYS A 348 -26.65 -5.20 19.53
N LYS A 349 -27.87 -5.77 19.66
CA LYS A 349 -28.06 -7.17 20.03
C LYS A 349 -27.50 -8.14 18.99
N ASN A 350 -27.68 -7.84 17.70
CA ASN A 350 -27.25 -8.74 16.62
C ASN A 350 -25.73 -8.85 16.49
N ILE A 351 -24.98 -7.83 16.91
CA ILE A 351 -23.51 -7.83 16.88
C ILE A 351 -22.87 -8.06 18.25
N GLU A 352 -23.68 -8.29 19.27
CA GLU A 352 -23.18 -8.62 20.62
C GLU A 352 -22.29 -9.87 20.59
N GLY A 353 -21.17 -9.81 21.28
CA GLY A 353 -20.15 -10.89 21.28
C GLY A 353 -19.29 -10.94 20.03
N THR A 354 -19.41 -9.97 19.10
CA THR A 354 -18.54 -9.83 17.92
C THR A 354 -17.56 -8.66 18.10
N ASN A 355 -16.57 -8.58 17.21
CA ASN A 355 -15.64 -7.45 17.17
C ASN A 355 -16.16 -6.25 16.36
N VAL A 356 -17.42 -6.25 15.95
CA VAL A 356 -18.01 -5.17 15.15
C VAL A 356 -18.30 -3.96 16.03
N LEU A 357 -17.84 -2.79 15.61
CA LEU A 357 -18.14 -1.53 16.28
C LEU A 357 -19.53 -1.02 15.89
N LEU A 358 -20.30 -0.62 16.89
CA LEU A 358 -21.50 0.18 16.73
C LEU A 358 -21.26 1.54 17.40
N PRO A 359 -20.75 2.54 16.67
CA PRO A 359 -20.48 3.84 17.26
C PRO A 359 -21.78 4.58 17.57
N LYS A 360 -21.69 5.68 18.34
CA LYS A 360 -22.82 6.60 18.50
C LYS A 360 -23.37 6.98 17.14
N PRO A 361 -24.72 7.04 16.96
CA PRO A 361 -25.31 7.43 15.69
C PRO A 361 -24.89 8.83 15.24
N ILE A 362 -24.56 8.97 13.96
CA ILE A 362 -24.29 10.27 13.33
C ILE A 362 -25.63 10.95 13.08
N LYS A 363 -25.85 12.10 13.71
CA LYS A 363 -27.08 12.88 13.56
C LYS A 363 -27.31 13.34 12.13
N ASN A 364 -28.56 13.53 11.75
CA ASN A 364 -28.91 14.17 10.49
C ASN A 364 -28.50 15.66 10.52
N LEU A 365 -27.45 15.97 9.78
CA LEU A 365 -26.89 17.33 9.70
C LEU A 365 -27.55 18.07 8.54
N VAL A 366 -28.72 18.64 8.78
CA VAL A 366 -29.56 19.31 7.75
C VAL A 366 -28.80 20.35 6.93
N HIS A 367 -27.83 21.04 7.52
CA HIS A 367 -27.08 22.10 6.87
C HIS A 367 -25.63 21.71 6.49
N ILE A 368 -25.32 20.41 6.48
CA ILE A 368 -23.96 19.94 6.13
C ILE A 368 -23.53 20.36 4.72
N TYR A 369 -24.48 20.55 3.81
CA TYR A 369 -24.21 21.03 2.45
C TYR A 369 -23.48 22.38 2.43
N LYS A 370 -23.75 23.27 3.42
CA LYS A 370 -23.06 24.56 3.51
C LYS A 370 -21.55 24.43 3.80
N LEU A 371 -21.14 23.38 4.54
CA LEU A 371 -19.72 23.06 4.70
C LEU A 371 -19.15 22.57 3.38
N ASN A 372 -19.85 21.66 2.71
CA ASN A 372 -19.40 21.12 1.42
C ASN A 372 -19.26 22.23 0.37
N GLU A 373 -20.27 23.14 0.23
CA GLU A 373 -20.21 24.29 -0.68
C GLU A 373 -19.01 25.21 -0.39
N SER A 374 -18.53 25.25 0.85
CA SER A 374 -17.33 25.97 1.23
C SER A 374 -16.04 25.16 1.16
N GLY A 375 -16.10 23.92 0.63
CA GLY A 375 -14.98 23.00 0.54
C GLY A 375 -14.42 22.56 1.90
N LYS A 376 -15.26 22.58 2.95
CA LYS A 376 -14.86 22.29 4.33
C LYS A 376 -15.45 20.96 4.82
N THR A 377 -14.69 20.24 5.61
CA THR A 377 -15.10 19.07 6.36
C THR A 377 -15.50 19.45 7.80
N ILE A 378 -16.05 18.51 8.56
CA ILE A 378 -16.37 18.76 9.98
C ILE A 378 -15.12 19.07 10.82
N TRP A 379 -13.94 18.67 10.34
CA TRP A 379 -12.65 18.88 11.04
C TRP A 379 -12.03 20.24 10.79
N ASP A 380 -12.34 20.88 9.65
CA ASP A 380 -11.83 22.21 9.29
C ASP A 380 -12.49 23.36 10.10
N SER A 381 -13.57 23.08 10.81
CA SER A 381 -14.41 24.09 11.48
C SER A 381 -13.98 24.41 12.93
N LYS A 382 -12.67 24.50 13.21
CA LYS A 382 -12.14 24.81 14.55
C LYS A 382 -12.27 26.28 14.95
N LYS A 383 -12.49 27.20 14.02
CA LYS A 383 -12.76 28.62 14.32
C LYS A 383 -14.27 28.82 14.30
N LYS A 384 -14.78 29.59 15.29
CA LYS A 384 -16.19 30.03 15.38
C LYS A 384 -16.76 30.18 13.98
N ILE A 385 -17.69 29.27 13.63
CA ILE A 385 -18.51 29.43 12.45
C ILE A 385 -19.32 30.70 12.73
N ASP A 386 -19.35 31.60 11.77
CA ASP A 386 -20.00 32.89 11.88
C ASP A 386 -21.41 32.81 12.51
N GLU A 387 -21.82 33.86 13.19
CA GLU A 387 -23.15 34.02 13.79
C GLU A 387 -24.24 33.49 12.84
N GLY A 388 -25.07 32.58 13.32
CA GLY A 388 -26.09 31.87 12.53
C GLY A 388 -25.85 30.37 12.34
N PHE A 389 -24.71 29.84 12.74
CA PHE A 389 -24.38 28.39 12.67
C PHE A 389 -24.28 27.70 14.04
N GLU A 390 -24.74 28.32 15.11
CA GLU A 390 -24.67 27.77 16.48
C GLU A 390 -25.28 26.36 16.61
N TYR A 391 -26.38 26.11 15.92
CA TYR A 391 -27.01 24.79 15.88
C TYR A 391 -26.12 23.75 15.20
N LEU A 392 -25.41 24.14 14.13
CA LEU A 392 -24.49 23.28 13.43
C LEU A 392 -23.31 22.90 14.33
N ASN A 393 -22.77 23.86 15.07
CA ASN A 393 -21.62 23.64 15.96
C ASN A 393 -21.86 22.60 17.02
N LYS A 394 -23.00 22.66 17.73
CA LYS A 394 -23.36 21.67 18.75
C LYS A 394 -23.48 20.25 18.17
N ASN A 395 -24.13 20.14 17.01
CA ASN A 395 -24.31 18.83 16.37
C ASN A 395 -23.01 18.33 15.72
N LEU A 396 -22.09 19.20 15.32
CA LEU A 396 -20.78 18.81 14.79
C LEU A 396 -19.88 18.16 15.85
N ASP A 397 -19.91 18.65 17.10
CA ASP A 397 -19.11 18.06 18.17
C ASP A 397 -19.58 16.62 18.48
N GLU A 398 -20.89 16.39 18.60
CA GLU A 398 -21.43 15.05 18.77
C GLU A 398 -21.13 14.14 17.57
N THR A 399 -21.14 14.69 16.36
CA THR A 399 -20.78 13.97 15.14
C THR A 399 -19.29 13.62 15.12
N ARG A 400 -18.42 14.54 15.52
CA ARG A 400 -16.98 14.27 15.66
C ARG A 400 -16.71 13.13 16.65
N GLU A 401 -17.41 13.11 17.80
CA GLU A 401 -17.30 12.01 18.75
C GLU A 401 -17.59 10.65 18.11
N SER A 402 -18.66 10.55 17.30
CA SER A 402 -19.00 9.31 16.60
C SER A 402 -17.89 8.88 15.62
N PHE A 403 -17.28 9.82 14.90
CA PHE A 403 -16.15 9.52 14.01
C PHE A 403 -14.88 9.18 14.78
N ILE A 404 -14.61 9.84 15.92
CA ILE A 404 -13.46 9.54 16.78
C ILE A 404 -13.53 8.10 17.28
N GLU A 405 -14.68 7.59 17.69
CA GLU A 405 -14.84 6.18 18.09
C GLU A 405 -14.39 5.23 16.98
N ILE A 406 -14.79 5.50 15.72
CA ILE A 406 -14.39 4.69 14.57
C ILE A 406 -12.88 4.79 14.32
N ILE A 407 -12.34 6.02 14.31
CA ILE A 407 -10.94 6.29 14.02
C ILE A 407 -10.02 5.68 15.08
N VAL A 408 -10.35 5.80 16.36
CA VAL A 408 -9.57 5.20 17.44
C VAL A 408 -9.50 3.68 17.27
N LYS A 409 -10.60 3.02 16.94
CA LYS A 409 -10.59 1.59 16.66
C LYS A 409 -9.79 1.25 15.40
N MET A 410 -9.86 2.06 14.33
CA MET A 410 -9.02 1.88 13.13
C MET A 410 -7.53 1.93 13.48
N ILE A 411 -7.14 2.89 14.32
CA ILE A 411 -5.76 3.03 14.80
C ILE A 411 -5.36 1.80 15.62
N GLN A 412 -6.18 1.37 16.58
CA GLN A 412 -5.91 0.19 17.41
C GLN A 412 -5.69 -1.06 16.56
N GLU A 413 -6.60 -1.38 15.62
CA GLU A 413 -6.43 -2.56 14.75
C GLU A 413 -5.16 -2.50 13.88
N THR A 414 -4.67 -1.31 13.57
CA THR A 414 -3.43 -1.17 12.79
C THR A 414 -2.20 -1.39 13.65
N TYR A 415 -2.24 -1.01 14.93
CA TYR A 415 -1.15 -1.20 15.87
C TYR A 415 -1.10 -2.62 16.48
N ASP A 416 -2.25 -3.29 16.62
CA ASP A 416 -2.34 -4.61 17.23
C ASP A 416 -1.87 -5.76 16.33
N SER A 417 -1.60 -5.48 15.06
CA SER A 417 -1.12 -6.48 14.10
C SER A 417 0.15 -6.02 13.38
N PRO A 418 1.22 -5.63 14.11
CA PRO A 418 2.48 -5.31 13.46
C PRO A 418 3.15 -6.59 12.98
N THR A 419 3.54 -6.66 11.71
CA THR A 419 4.45 -7.70 11.26
C THR A 419 5.86 -7.30 11.67
N LEU A 420 6.44 -8.02 12.62
CA LEU A 420 7.81 -7.82 13.09
C LEU A 420 8.76 -8.55 12.14
N PHE A 421 9.77 -7.84 11.63
CA PHE A 421 10.87 -8.40 10.86
C PHE A 421 12.15 -8.23 11.64
N ASP A 422 12.95 -9.29 11.76
CA ASP A 422 14.32 -9.19 12.26
C ASP A 422 15.25 -8.52 11.24
N GLU A 423 16.49 -8.23 11.64
CA GLU A 423 17.50 -7.64 10.74
C GLU A 423 17.83 -8.54 9.52
N GLN A 424 17.39 -9.79 9.54
CA GLN A 424 17.60 -10.79 8.48
C GLN A 424 16.38 -10.94 7.57
N GLY A 425 15.26 -10.23 7.84
CA GLY A 425 14.02 -10.30 7.07
C GLY A 425 13.14 -11.50 7.43
N GLY A 426 13.44 -12.18 8.54
CA GLY A 426 12.60 -13.23 9.10
C GLY A 426 11.31 -12.66 9.69
N ILE A 427 10.16 -13.31 9.41
CA ILE A 427 8.88 -12.99 10.03
C ILE A 427 8.83 -13.73 11.38
N ASN A 428 8.70 -13.00 12.48
CA ASN A 428 8.29 -13.59 13.75
C ASN A 428 6.76 -13.57 13.80
N GLU A 429 6.16 -14.76 13.73
CA GLU A 429 4.72 -14.98 13.95
C GLU A 429 4.37 -14.75 15.43
#